data_d66e2f34ef4acad4e8b40111c105365d
#
_entry.id   d66e2f34ef4acad4e8b40111c105365d
#
_cell.length_a   1.000
_cell.length_b   1.000
_cell.length_c   1.000
_cell.angle_alpha   90.00
_cell.angle_beta   90.00
_cell.angle_gamma   90.00
#
_symmetry.space_group_name_H-M   'P 1'
#
loop_
_entity.id
_entity.type
_entity.pdbx_description
1 polymer ?
#
loop_
_entity_poly.entity_id
_entity_poly.type
_entity_poly.pdbx_seq_one_letter_code
_entity_poly.pdbx_strand_id
1 'polypeptide(L)'
;MRASAMADRRAFRVAFCGVMAGLMTALMLLGTLIPLSTYICPMLAGALVIPVIWELGAGSAWVVYAAVSALSLILAPDKEAALLYVLLLGWYPVLRPRLMHIRKRPLRIAAKLILFNAAVCAVYALLLFVFVSPDLQAEAADWTALLLAGMLFLGNLTFLVYDLLLARLTDRYVTRLRPRLFSHPNK
;
A
#
# COMPACT_ATOMS: atom_id res chain seq x y z
N MET A 1 -32.47 -14.61 -17.22
CA MET A 1 -32.07 -14.58 -15.78
C MET A 1 -30.59 -14.77 -15.52
N ARG A 2 -29.87 -15.76 -16.10
CA ARG A 2 -28.39 -15.90 -15.83
C ARG A 2 -27.53 -14.77 -16.37
N ALA A 3 -27.88 -14.18 -17.52
CA ALA A 3 -27.11 -13.09 -18.14
C ALA A 3 -27.22 -11.77 -17.36
N SER A 4 -28.38 -11.44 -16.81
CA SER A 4 -28.56 -10.25 -15.95
C SER A 4 -27.76 -10.35 -14.65
N ALA A 5 -27.80 -11.50 -13.97
CA ALA A 5 -27.04 -11.72 -12.75
C ALA A 5 -25.52 -11.68 -12.96
N MET A 6 -25.02 -12.07 -14.13
CA MET A 6 -23.60 -11.93 -14.48
C MET A 6 -23.24 -10.48 -14.80
N ALA A 7 -24.12 -9.72 -15.45
CA ALA A 7 -23.93 -8.30 -15.72
C ALA A 7 -23.88 -7.50 -14.41
N ASP A 8 -24.80 -7.76 -13.49
CA ASP A 8 -24.86 -7.11 -12.18
C ASP A 8 -23.59 -7.35 -11.36
N ARG A 9 -23.06 -8.58 -11.37
CA ARG A 9 -21.79 -8.90 -10.69
C ARG A 9 -20.58 -8.20 -11.31
N ARG A 10 -20.56 -8.06 -12.64
CA ARG A 10 -19.49 -7.31 -13.32
C ARG A 10 -19.58 -5.83 -13.03
N ALA A 11 -20.78 -5.26 -13.09
CA ALA A 11 -21.01 -3.85 -12.75
C ALA A 11 -20.59 -3.54 -11.31
N PHE A 12 -20.99 -4.39 -10.36
CA PHE A 12 -20.55 -4.26 -8.95
C PHE A 12 -19.04 -4.30 -8.81
N ARG A 13 -18.35 -5.25 -9.47
CA ARG A 13 -16.87 -5.34 -9.41
C ARG A 13 -16.20 -4.09 -9.92
N VAL A 14 -16.65 -3.57 -11.07
CA VAL A 14 -16.07 -2.35 -11.67
C VAL A 14 -16.33 -1.13 -10.77
N ALA A 15 -17.57 -0.97 -10.31
CA ALA A 15 -17.94 0.13 -9.42
C ALA A 15 -17.15 0.10 -8.11
N PHE A 16 -17.04 -1.06 -7.46
CA PHE A 16 -16.30 -1.21 -6.22
C PHE A 16 -14.81 -0.93 -6.40
N CYS A 17 -14.18 -1.48 -7.46
CA CYS A 17 -12.78 -1.18 -7.78
C CYS A 17 -12.57 0.31 -8.07
N GLY A 18 -13.48 0.96 -8.80
CA GLY A 18 -13.41 2.38 -9.11
C GLY A 18 -13.50 3.27 -7.86
N VAL A 19 -14.45 3.00 -6.98
CA VAL A 19 -14.61 3.72 -5.71
C VAL A 19 -13.37 3.54 -4.83
N MET A 20 -12.87 2.32 -4.68
CA MET A 20 -11.68 2.05 -3.89
C MET A 20 -10.43 2.71 -4.49
N ALA A 21 -10.24 2.64 -5.81
CA ALA A 21 -9.14 3.31 -6.49
C ALA A 21 -9.23 4.85 -6.34
N GLY A 22 -10.42 5.43 -6.49
CA GLY A 22 -10.65 6.85 -6.27
C GLY A 22 -10.32 7.29 -4.84
N LEU A 23 -10.76 6.52 -3.84
CA LEU A 23 -10.47 6.82 -2.43
C LEU A 23 -8.97 6.71 -2.12
N MET A 24 -8.28 5.69 -2.63
CA MET A 24 -6.84 5.54 -2.48
C MET A 24 -6.08 6.69 -3.14
N THR A 25 -6.46 7.07 -4.36
CA THR A 25 -5.84 8.20 -5.06
C THR A 25 -6.09 9.51 -4.32
N ALA A 26 -7.30 9.74 -3.82
CA ALA A 26 -7.60 10.91 -3.00
C ALA A 26 -6.73 10.99 -1.73
N LEU A 27 -6.51 9.85 -1.05
CA LEU A 27 -5.59 9.79 0.09
C LEU A 27 -4.15 10.14 -0.31
N MET A 28 -3.68 9.66 -1.47
CA MET A 28 -2.35 9.98 -1.96
C MET A 28 -2.19 11.48 -2.26
N LEU A 29 -3.25 12.14 -2.77
CA LEU A 29 -3.25 13.58 -3.02
C LEU A 29 -3.33 14.40 -1.74
N LEU A 30 -4.15 13.98 -0.77
CA LEU A 30 -4.27 14.63 0.54
C LEU A 30 -2.95 14.59 1.33
N GLY A 31 -2.11 13.58 1.07
CA GLY A 31 -0.80 13.43 1.68
C GLY A 31 0.14 14.62 1.48
N THR A 32 -0.06 15.43 0.47
CA THR A 32 0.77 16.59 0.19
C THR A 32 0.47 17.81 1.07
N LEU A 33 -0.68 17.82 1.74
CA LEU A 33 -1.14 18.96 2.53
C LEU A 33 -0.63 18.98 3.97
N ILE A 34 -0.16 17.85 4.49
CA ILE A 34 0.19 17.70 5.91
C ILE A 34 1.62 17.14 6.02
N PRO A 35 2.54 17.80 6.74
CA PRO A 35 3.84 17.22 7.07
C PRO A 35 3.65 15.86 7.76
N LEU A 36 4.48 14.89 7.52
CA LEU A 36 4.36 13.50 8.00
C LEU A 36 3.41 12.58 7.20
N SER A 37 2.54 13.13 6.37
CA SER A 37 1.59 12.33 5.58
C SER A 37 2.23 11.62 4.39
N THR A 38 3.44 12.01 4.00
CA THR A 38 4.26 11.33 2.99
C THR A 38 4.37 9.82 3.23
N TYR A 39 4.41 9.39 4.50
CA TYR A 39 4.46 7.97 4.87
C TYR A 39 3.08 7.41 5.24
N ILE A 40 2.24 8.20 5.94
CA ILE A 40 0.96 7.74 6.46
C ILE A 40 -0.06 7.52 5.33
N CYS A 41 -0.14 8.44 4.37
CA CYS A 41 -1.12 8.34 3.30
C CYS A 41 -0.90 7.13 2.36
N PRO A 42 0.32 6.81 1.91
CA PRO A 42 0.58 5.58 1.18
C PRO A 42 0.30 4.30 1.99
N MET A 43 0.57 4.31 3.30
CA MET A 43 0.24 3.19 4.19
C MET A 43 -1.27 2.96 4.29
N LEU A 44 -2.05 4.03 4.44
CA LEU A 44 -3.52 3.95 4.48
C LEU A 44 -4.09 3.53 3.12
N ALA A 45 -3.59 4.10 2.03
CA ALA A 45 -3.96 3.69 0.68
C ALA A 45 -3.67 2.21 0.45
N GLY A 46 -2.49 1.72 0.85
CA GLY A 46 -2.15 0.30 0.80
C GLY A 46 -3.09 -0.57 1.64
N ALA A 47 -3.48 -0.13 2.83
CA ALA A 47 -4.42 -0.85 3.69
C ALA A 47 -5.82 -0.97 3.08
N LEU A 48 -6.27 0.02 2.29
CA LEU A 48 -7.54 -0.01 1.57
C LEU A 48 -7.60 -1.07 0.44
N VAL A 49 -6.49 -1.71 0.11
CA VAL A 49 -6.49 -2.88 -0.80
C VAL A 49 -7.14 -4.10 -0.13
N ILE A 50 -7.16 -4.18 1.22
CA ILE A 50 -7.68 -5.34 1.96
C ILE A 50 -9.14 -5.67 1.59
N PRO A 51 -10.12 -4.74 1.60
CA PRO A 51 -11.46 -5.01 1.15
C PRO A 51 -11.54 -5.56 -0.28
N VAL A 52 -10.71 -5.03 -1.18
CA VAL A 52 -10.68 -5.48 -2.59
C VAL A 52 -10.20 -6.93 -2.68
N ILE A 53 -9.18 -7.31 -1.91
CA ILE A 53 -8.67 -8.69 -1.86
C ILE A 53 -9.76 -9.66 -1.38
N TRP A 54 -10.48 -9.30 -0.33
CA TRP A 54 -11.47 -10.18 0.29
C TRP A 54 -12.77 -10.31 -0.49
N GLU A 55 -13.23 -9.22 -1.12
CA GLU A 55 -14.51 -9.24 -1.86
C GLU A 55 -14.35 -9.65 -3.33
N LEU A 56 -13.26 -9.25 -3.97
CA LEU A 56 -13.07 -9.43 -5.41
C LEU A 56 -11.87 -10.30 -5.78
N GLY A 57 -11.07 -10.69 -4.78
CA GLY A 57 -9.88 -11.52 -4.97
C GLY A 57 -8.62 -10.75 -5.37
N ALA A 58 -7.49 -11.46 -5.32
CA ALA A 58 -6.16 -10.89 -5.57
C ALA A 58 -6.00 -10.30 -6.98
N GLY A 59 -6.65 -10.88 -8.01
CA GLY A 59 -6.58 -10.35 -9.37
C GLY A 59 -7.13 -8.93 -9.49
N SER A 60 -8.29 -8.65 -8.88
CA SER A 60 -8.87 -7.30 -8.86
C SER A 60 -8.01 -6.34 -8.04
N ALA A 61 -7.41 -6.82 -6.96
CA ALA A 61 -6.50 -6.03 -6.14
C ALA A 61 -5.25 -5.57 -6.91
N TRP A 62 -4.69 -6.42 -7.76
CA TRP A 62 -3.58 -6.04 -8.65
C TRP A 62 -3.97 -4.98 -9.67
N VAL A 63 -5.19 -5.06 -10.23
CA VAL A 63 -5.69 -4.04 -11.17
C VAL A 63 -5.87 -2.70 -10.46
N VAL A 64 -6.48 -2.68 -9.27
CA VAL A 64 -6.64 -1.47 -8.46
C VAL A 64 -5.27 -0.88 -8.07
N TYR A 65 -4.34 -1.73 -7.62
CA TYR A 65 -2.98 -1.30 -7.34
C TYR A 65 -2.32 -0.63 -8.56
N ALA A 66 -2.38 -1.25 -9.74
CA ALA A 66 -1.77 -0.71 -10.95
C ALA A 66 -2.40 0.64 -11.36
N ALA A 67 -3.74 0.76 -11.26
CA ALA A 67 -4.45 1.99 -11.56
C ALA A 67 -4.05 3.13 -10.59
N VAL A 68 -4.06 2.85 -9.29
CA VAL A 68 -3.66 3.85 -8.27
C VAL A 68 -2.19 4.22 -8.39
N SER A 69 -1.31 3.26 -8.70
CA SER A 69 0.12 3.50 -8.95
C SER A 69 0.33 4.47 -10.12
N ALA A 70 -0.33 4.23 -11.25
CA ALA A 70 -0.24 5.11 -12.42
C ALA A 70 -0.79 6.51 -12.10
N LEU A 71 -1.95 6.60 -11.45
CA LEU A 71 -2.54 7.88 -11.06
C LEU A 71 -1.68 8.64 -10.06
N SER A 72 -1.11 7.97 -9.06
CA SER A 72 -0.25 8.60 -8.06
C SER A 72 1.05 9.11 -8.65
N LEU A 73 1.69 8.38 -9.57
CA LEU A 73 2.91 8.84 -10.25
C LEU A 73 2.68 10.10 -11.10
N ILE A 74 1.49 10.22 -11.71
CA ILE A 74 1.15 11.36 -12.57
C ILE A 74 0.66 12.55 -11.73
N LEU A 75 -0.27 12.31 -10.80
CA LEU A 75 -1.04 13.36 -10.12
C LEU A 75 -0.43 13.78 -8.79
N ALA A 76 0.27 12.88 -8.05
CA ALA A 76 0.78 13.22 -6.74
C ALA A 76 1.98 14.17 -6.85
N PRO A 77 1.92 15.35 -6.20
CA PRO A 77 3.05 16.28 -6.14
C PRO A 77 4.23 15.67 -5.37
N ASP A 78 3.95 14.93 -4.30
CA ASP A 78 4.94 14.22 -3.52
C ASP A 78 5.35 12.90 -4.22
N LYS A 79 6.50 12.94 -4.90
CA LYS A 79 7.05 11.78 -5.63
C LYS A 79 7.59 10.70 -4.70
N GLU A 80 8.03 11.07 -3.50
CA GLU A 80 8.48 10.11 -2.48
C GLU A 80 7.31 9.24 -2.03
N ALA A 81 6.18 9.85 -1.66
CA ALA A 81 4.96 9.14 -1.29
C ALA A 81 4.46 8.22 -2.41
N ALA A 82 4.45 8.72 -3.67
CA ALA A 82 4.04 7.95 -4.83
C ALA A 82 4.94 6.73 -5.06
N LEU A 83 6.26 6.90 -4.98
CA LEU A 83 7.22 5.81 -5.15
C LEU A 83 7.15 4.79 -4.01
N LEU A 84 6.98 5.23 -2.76
CA LEU A 84 6.77 4.33 -1.62
C LEU A 84 5.52 3.47 -1.81
N TYR A 85 4.44 4.05 -2.31
CA TYR A 85 3.23 3.29 -2.64
C TYR A 85 3.49 2.26 -3.75
N VAL A 86 4.08 2.69 -4.86
CA VAL A 86 4.34 1.86 -6.05
C VAL A 86 5.32 0.73 -5.74
N LEU A 87 6.43 1.03 -5.07
CA LEU A 87 7.50 0.05 -4.87
C LEU A 87 7.28 -0.87 -3.67
N LEU A 88 6.40 -0.50 -2.73
CA LEU A 88 6.21 -1.30 -1.52
C LEU A 88 4.74 -1.36 -1.05
N LEU A 89 4.20 -0.22 -0.62
CA LEU A 89 3.00 -0.19 0.23
C LEU A 89 1.72 -0.62 -0.49
N GLY A 90 1.63 -0.37 -1.80
CA GLY A 90 0.44 -0.68 -2.59
C GLY A 90 0.23 -2.18 -2.84
N TRP A 91 1.29 -2.92 -3.12
CA TRP A 91 1.20 -4.36 -3.42
C TRP A 91 1.53 -5.26 -2.24
N TYR A 92 2.18 -4.73 -1.20
CA TYR A 92 2.55 -5.50 -0.02
C TYR A 92 1.37 -6.23 0.64
N PRO A 93 0.17 -5.62 0.82
CA PRO A 93 -0.99 -6.33 1.38
C PRO A 93 -1.42 -7.54 0.55
N VAL A 94 -1.24 -7.51 -0.78
CA VAL A 94 -1.56 -8.63 -1.69
C VAL A 94 -0.53 -9.76 -1.54
N LEU A 95 0.74 -9.42 -1.34
CA LEU A 95 1.82 -10.40 -1.17
C LEU A 95 1.89 -10.96 0.26
N ARG A 96 1.45 -10.21 1.25
CA ARG A 96 1.52 -10.56 2.67
C ARG A 96 1.04 -11.98 3.00
N PRO A 97 -0.10 -12.47 2.50
CA PRO A 97 -0.54 -13.84 2.75
C PRO A 97 0.49 -14.89 2.31
N ARG A 98 1.17 -14.67 1.17
CA ARG A 98 2.22 -15.59 0.68
C ARG A 98 3.44 -15.60 1.60
N LEU A 99 3.85 -14.45 2.13
CA LEU A 99 4.95 -14.36 3.10
C LEU A 99 4.60 -15.06 4.42
N MET A 100 3.33 -15.10 4.81
CA MET A 100 2.88 -15.81 6.03
C MET A 100 3.00 -17.33 5.93
N HIS A 101 3.15 -17.91 4.75
CA HIS A 101 3.40 -19.34 4.55
C HIS A 101 4.83 -19.78 4.94
N ILE A 102 5.75 -18.83 5.13
CA ILE A 102 7.09 -19.12 5.64
C ILE A 102 6.98 -19.62 7.08
N ARG A 103 7.29 -20.91 7.30
CA ARG A 103 7.11 -21.60 8.60
C ARG A 103 7.95 -21.01 9.74
N LYS A 104 9.20 -20.63 9.45
CA LYS A 104 10.16 -20.13 10.45
C LYS A 104 9.93 -18.63 10.67
N ARG A 105 9.51 -18.25 11.89
CA ARG A 105 9.29 -16.84 12.26
C ARG A 105 10.46 -15.90 11.94
N PRO A 106 11.72 -16.23 12.32
CA PRO A 106 12.84 -15.33 12.04
C PRO A 106 13.06 -15.14 10.53
N LEU A 107 12.94 -16.21 9.72
CA LEU A 107 13.10 -16.13 8.27
C LEU A 107 12.00 -15.27 7.63
N ARG A 108 10.79 -15.34 8.14
CA ARG A 108 9.68 -14.51 7.68
C ARG A 108 9.91 -13.02 8.00
N ILE A 109 10.39 -12.69 9.19
CA ILE A 109 10.74 -11.32 9.56
C ILE A 109 11.90 -10.82 8.70
N ALA A 110 12.95 -11.62 8.55
CA ALA A 110 14.09 -11.27 7.69
C ALA A 110 13.66 -11.00 6.24
N ALA A 111 12.80 -11.85 5.66
CA ALA A 111 12.29 -11.65 4.30
C ALA A 111 11.51 -10.34 4.16
N LYS A 112 10.70 -9.98 5.16
CA LYS A 112 9.95 -8.71 5.18
C LYS A 112 10.88 -7.50 5.26
N LEU A 113 11.90 -7.55 6.13
CA LEU A 113 12.88 -6.47 6.30
C LEU A 113 13.76 -6.32 5.04
N ILE A 114 14.20 -7.41 4.43
CA ILE A 114 14.95 -7.36 3.16
C ILE A 114 14.11 -6.70 2.07
N LEU A 115 12.83 -7.10 1.96
CA LEU A 115 11.91 -6.52 1.00
C LEU A 115 11.73 -5.01 1.22
N PHE A 116 11.53 -4.59 2.47
CA PHE A 116 11.40 -3.19 2.85
C PHE A 116 12.65 -2.40 2.51
N ASN A 117 13.83 -2.86 2.95
CA ASN A 117 15.07 -2.15 2.70
C ASN A 117 15.41 -2.07 1.20
N ALA A 118 15.16 -3.15 0.43
CA ALA A 118 15.33 -3.12 -1.02
C ALA A 118 14.41 -2.09 -1.69
N ALA A 119 13.15 -2.02 -1.27
CA ALA A 119 12.20 -1.03 -1.78
C ALA A 119 12.61 0.41 -1.43
N VAL A 120 13.02 0.65 -0.18
CA VAL A 120 13.52 1.98 0.27
C VAL A 120 14.75 2.39 -0.53
N CYS A 121 15.74 1.51 -0.69
CA CYS A 121 16.90 1.78 -1.52
C CYS A 121 16.49 2.12 -2.98
N ALA A 122 15.53 1.40 -3.55
CA ALA A 122 15.03 1.67 -4.88
C ALA A 122 14.30 3.03 -4.98
N VAL A 123 13.50 3.40 -3.97
CA VAL A 123 12.81 4.71 -3.89
C VAL A 123 13.84 5.83 -3.93
N TYR A 124 14.82 5.81 -3.01
CA TYR A 124 15.82 6.88 -2.93
C TYR A 124 16.75 6.90 -4.14
N ALA A 125 17.10 5.74 -4.69
CA ALA A 125 17.84 5.68 -5.95
C ALA A 125 17.06 6.35 -7.11
N LEU A 126 15.77 6.09 -7.24
CA LEU A 126 14.93 6.74 -8.27
C LEU A 126 14.79 8.25 -8.02
N LEU A 127 14.63 8.69 -6.78
CA LEU A 127 14.53 10.11 -6.45
C LEU A 127 15.82 10.87 -6.75
N LEU A 128 16.97 10.28 -6.43
CA LEU A 128 18.27 10.93 -6.64
C LEU A 128 18.74 10.92 -8.08
N PHE A 129 18.50 9.81 -8.82
CA PHE A 129 19.06 9.61 -10.15
C PHE A 129 18.07 9.82 -11.30
N VAL A 130 16.77 9.59 -11.09
CA VAL A 130 15.76 9.69 -12.15
C VAL A 130 14.93 10.97 -12.02
N PHE A 131 14.41 11.25 -10.83
CA PHE A 131 13.60 12.45 -10.59
C PHE A 131 14.44 13.71 -10.31
N VAL A 132 15.74 13.53 -10.02
CA VAL A 132 16.71 14.61 -9.81
C VAL A 132 16.14 15.70 -8.89
N SER A 133 15.67 15.32 -7.69
CA SER A 133 15.15 16.26 -6.70
C SER A 133 16.31 17.10 -6.13
N PRO A 134 16.38 18.41 -6.42
CA PRO A 134 17.50 19.24 -5.94
C PRO A 134 17.53 19.34 -4.43
N ASP A 135 16.35 19.43 -3.80
CA ASP A 135 16.21 19.53 -2.35
C ASP A 135 16.75 18.28 -1.65
N LEU A 136 16.39 17.09 -2.18
CA LEU A 136 16.86 15.82 -1.65
C LEU A 136 18.36 15.60 -1.89
N GLN A 137 18.89 16.08 -3.02
CA GLN A 137 20.35 16.01 -3.28
C GLN A 137 21.14 16.89 -2.32
N ALA A 138 20.64 18.08 -2.00
CA ALA A 138 21.26 18.96 -1.01
C ALA A 138 21.22 18.33 0.38
N GLU A 139 20.08 17.75 0.78
CA GLU A 139 19.94 17.04 2.04
C GLU A 139 20.83 15.80 2.13
N ALA A 140 20.92 15.04 1.02
CA ALA A 140 21.75 13.83 0.96
C ALA A 140 23.25 14.10 1.14
N ALA A 141 23.73 15.29 0.79
CA ALA A 141 25.11 15.69 0.99
C ALA A 141 25.50 15.75 2.48
N ASP A 142 24.54 16.02 3.36
CA ASP A 142 24.75 16.11 4.82
C ASP A 142 24.49 14.78 5.55
N TRP A 143 24.14 13.71 4.84
CA TRP A 143 23.83 12.44 5.46
C TRP A 143 25.07 11.75 6.02
N THR A 144 25.16 11.70 7.32
CA THR A 144 26.18 10.91 8.02
C THR A 144 25.76 9.44 8.12
N ALA A 145 26.73 8.53 8.23
CA ALA A 145 26.46 7.10 8.40
C ALA A 145 25.56 6.81 9.61
N LEU A 146 25.69 7.59 10.69
CA LEU A 146 24.87 7.47 11.90
C LEU A 146 23.42 7.87 11.64
N LEU A 147 23.21 8.94 10.90
CA LEU A 147 21.87 9.43 10.53
C LEU A 147 21.16 8.41 9.61
N LEU A 148 21.85 7.90 8.61
CA LEU A 148 21.33 6.86 7.73
C LEU A 148 20.95 5.57 8.49
N ALA A 149 21.80 5.13 9.42
CA ALA A 149 21.50 3.97 10.27
C ALA A 149 20.26 4.21 11.14
N GLY A 150 20.13 5.41 11.72
CA GLY A 150 18.96 5.81 12.50
C GLY A 150 17.67 5.83 11.67
N MET A 151 17.71 6.40 10.46
CA MET A 151 16.58 6.44 9.53
C MET A 151 16.16 5.03 9.11
N LEU A 152 17.11 4.17 8.75
CA LEU A 152 16.82 2.77 8.39
C LEU A 152 16.25 2.00 9.58
N PHE A 153 16.77 2.19 10.78
CA PHE A 153 16.24 1.54 11.98
C PHE A 153 14.78 1.96 12.25
N LEU A 154 14.51 3.26 12.23
CA LEU A 154 13.16 3.80 12.42
C LEU A 154 12.20 3.36 11.31
N GLY A 155 12.65 3.36 10.07
CA GLY A 155 11.88 2.87 8.93
C GLY A 155 11.51 1.39 9.06
N ASN A 156 12.47 0.54 9.43
CA ASN A 156 12.23 -0.88 9.68
C ASN A 156 11.23 -1.10 10.82
N LEU A 157 11.33 -0.33 11.91
CA LEU A 157 10.38 -0.38 13.03
C LEU A 157 8.97 0.02 12.57
N THR A 158 8.85 1.12 11.84
CA THR A 158 7.59 1.61 11.27
C THR A 158 6.96 0.57 10.34
N PHE A 159 7.75 -0.08 9.50
CA PHE A 159 7.27 -1.13 8.62
C PHE A 159 6.75 -2.37 9.38
N LEU A 160 7.41 -2.77 10.46
CA LEU A 160 6.92 -3.87 11.31
C LEU A 160 5.60 -3.50 12.00
N VAL A 161 5.46 -2.26 12.45
CA VAL A 161 4.18 -1.75 13.01
C VAL A 161 3.10 -1.73 11.93
N TYR A 162 3.43 -1.31 10.72
CA TYR A 162 2.50 -1.36 9.59
C TYR A 162 2.05 -2.79 9.26
N ASP A 163 2.95 -3.77 9.24
CA ASP A 163 2.59 -5.17 9.02
C ASP A 163 1.64 -5.71 10.12
N LEU A 164 1.87 -5.33 11.39
CA LEU A 164 0.96 -5.64 12.50
C LEU A 164 -0.40 -4.97 12.32
N LEU A 165 -0.41 -3.72 11.90
CA LEU A 165 -1.63 -2.97 11.62
C LEU A 165 -2.45 -3.64 10.52
N LEU A 166 -1.83 -4.04 9.42
CA LEU A 166 -2.49 -4.79 8.34
C LEU A 166 -3.10 -6.10 8.83
N ALA A 167 -2.41 -6.82 9.74
CA ALA A 167 -2.98 -8.02 10.36
C ALA A 167 -4.27 -7.71 11.10
N ARG A 168 -4.23 -6.73 12.00
CA ARG A 168 -5.38 -6.34 12.82
C ARG A 168 -6.53 -5.76 11.97
N LEU A 169 -6.21 -4.99 10.93
CA LEU A 169 -7.20 -4.45 10.00
C LEU A 169 -7.89 -5.58 9.22
N THR A 170 -7.12 -6.56 8.75
CA THR A 170 -7.67 -7.74 8.06
C THR A 170 -8.62 -8.51 8.98
N ASP A 171 -8.20 -8.80 10.20
CA ASP A 171 -9.04 -9.51 11.18
C ASP A 171 -10.31 -8.71 11.50
N ARG A 172 -10.21 -7.41 11.74
CA ARG A 172 -11.36 -6.55 11.99
C ARG A 172 -12.30 -6.44 10.79
N TYR A 173 -11.73 -6.35 9.60
CA TYR A 173 -12.53 -6.33 8.37
C TYR A 173 -13.36 -7.61 8.24
N VAL A 174 -12.73 -8.76 8.35
CA VAL A 174 -13.38 -10.06 8.18
C VAL A 174 -14.41 -10.34 9.27
N THR A 175 -14.08 -10.01 10.53
CA THR A 175 -14.95 -10.37 11.68
C THR A 175 -16.05 -9.36 11.96
N ARG A 176 -15.85 -8.07 11.67
CA ARG A 176 -16.80 -7.02 12.05
C ARG A 176 -17.43 -6.28 10.89
N LEU A 177 -16.63 -5.89 9.88
CA LEU A 177 -17.11 -5.03 8.80
C LEU A 177 -17.81 -5.83 7.71
N ARG A 178 -17.21 -6.91 7.25
CA ARG A 178 -17.75 -7.77 6.20
C ARG A 178 -19.16 -8.28 6.50
N PRO A 179 -19.49 -8.83 7.69
CA PRO A 179 -20.84 -9.28 8.01
C PRO A 179 -21.87 -8.14 8.00
N ARG A 180 -21.46 -6.90 8.37
CA ARG A 180 -22.36 -5.74 8.40
C ARG A 180 -22.63 -5.16 7.01
N LEU A 181 -21.64 -5.18 6.12
CA LEU A 181 -21.74 -4.58 4.78
C LEU A 181 -22.37 -5.55 3.77
N PHE A 182 -22.13 -6.84 3.91
CA PHE A 182 -22.53 -7.88 2.96
C PHE A 182 -23.44 -8.93 3.55
N SER A 183 -24.05 -8.67 4.74
CA SER A 183 -25.15 -9.52 5.20
C SER A 183 -26.34 -9.31 4.29
N HIS A 184 -26.53 -10.21 3.33
CA HIS A 184 -27.83 -10.36 2.72
C HIS A 184 -28.81 -10.75 3.81
N PRO A 185 -29.93 -10.03 4.01
CA PRO A 185 -31.04 -10.57 4.75
C PRO A 185 -31.63 -11.68 3.90
N ASN A 186 -31.17 -12.92 4.14
CA ASN A 186 -31.94 -14.08 3.74
C ASN A 186 -33.16 -14.13 4.65
N LYS A 187 -34.27 -13.63 4.17
CA LYS A 187 -35.63 -14.08 4.47
C LYS A 187 -36.45 -13.94 3.21
#